data_c60383c2284a4f39623492ea4c5303e6
#
_entry.id   c60383c2284a4f39623492ea4c5303e6
#
_cell.length_a   1.000
_cell.length_b   1.000
_cell.length_c   1.000
_cell.angle_alpha   90.00
_cell.angle_beta   90.00
_cell.angle_gamma   90.00
#
_symmetry.space_group_name_H-M   'P 1'
#
loop_
_entity.id
_entity.type
_entity.pdbx_description
1 polymer ?
#
loop_
_entity_poly.entity_id
_entity_poly.type
_entity_poly.pdbx_seq_one_letter_code
_entity_poly.pdbx_strand_id
1 'polypeptide(L)'
;MLFRSYPFVGDDDYKAFGFDPEATKKVSVEIANPLYGDRPYLRREILPTLATTVQRNIRRGIENVSLYELGHVYLWDPNAPAIPALPGGVRPTDEQLAALDAGLPEQPDHVAGILTGLAEDDGWMGGKRPVDWSDAVEAVRRIAGRIGAAIELDQPAADDVPVQWHPGRAARVMVGDVFTGWVGELHPRVNEALGFPAHSAAFELNLTALFATLTGKPVQAKPISTFPPVKQDLAFTVDETVTAGQLENVIRKAAGANLESIELFDVFTGEQVGEGKKSLAYAVVFRSPSKTLSAEDSDAIRKAIVAEAAEIGAQLRA
;
A
#
# COMPACT_ATOMS: atom_id res chain seq x y z
N MET A 1 15.06 -8.94 0.05
CA MET A 1 16.37 -8.65 -0.61
C MET A 1 16.16 -7.60 -1.68
N LEU A 2 17.02 -6.57 -1.75
CA LEU A 2 17.02 -5.58 -2.83
C LEU A 2 17.50 -6.21 -4.13
N PHE A 3 16.75 -5.98 -5.20
CA PHE A 3 17.06 -6.42 -6.54
C PHE A 3 17.02 -5.24 -7.53
N ARG A 4 17.61 -5.40 -8.70
CA ARG A 4 17.48 -4.47 -9.83
C ARG A 4 17.33 -5.29 -11.10
N SER A 5 16.22 -5.05 -11.81
CA SER A 5 15.95 -5.62 -13.13
C SER A 5 16.19 -4.60 -14.23
N TYR A 6 16.34 -5.07 -15.45
CA TYR A 6 16.24 -4.20 -16.62
C TYR A 6 14.81 -3.66 -16.73
N PRO A 7 14.64 -2.39 -17.13
CA PRO A 7 13.33 -1.75 -17.21
C PRO A 7 12.55 -2.11 -18.47
N PHE A 8 12.87 -3.24 -19.09
CA PHE A 8 12.31 -3.66 -20.38
C PHE A 8 11.23 -4.72 -20.19
N VAL A 9 10.10 -4.52 -20.83
CA VAL A 9 8.94 -5.40 -20.80
C VAL A 9 8.43 -5.72 -22.20
N GLY A 10 7.73 -6.82 -22.30
CA GLY A 10 7.10 -7.27 -23.54
C GLY A 10 5.67 -7.75 -23.31
N ASP A 11 5.08 -8.26 -24.38
CA ASP A 11 3.69 -8.73 -24.39
C ASP A 11 3.42 -9.83 -23.37
N ASP A 12 4.34 -10.75 -23.20
CA ASP A 12 4.17 -11.87 -22.28
C ASP A 12 4.20 -11.40 -20.81
N ASP A 13 5.02 -10.39 -20.49
CA ASP A 13 5.05 -9.78 -19.16
C ASP A 13 3.69 -9.11 -18.87
N TYR A 14 3.12 -8.38 -19.83
CA TYR A 14 1.82 -7.72 -19.69
C TYR A 14 0.67 -8.75 -19.57
N LYS A 15 0.64 -9.77 -20.42
CA LYS A 15 -0.35 -10.83 -20.36
C LYS A 15 -0.33 -11.59 -19.03
N ALA A 16 0.85 -11.88 -18.51
CA ALA A 16 0.99 -12.57 -17.22
C ALA A 16 0.37 -11.79 -16.06
N PHE A 17 0.37 -10.45 -16.14
CA PHE A 17 -0.28 -9.56 -15.17
C PHE A 17 -1.74 -9.25 -15.51
N GLY A 18 -2.30 -9.85 -16.56
CA GLY A 18 -3.69 -9.66 -16.96
C GLY A 18 -3.96 -8.36 -17.74
N PHE A 19 -2.91 -7.62 -18.11
CA PHE A 19 -3.07 -6.43 -18.95
C PHE A 19 -3.38 -6.81 -20.39
N ASP A 20 -4.14 -5.96 -21.06
CA ASP A 20 -4.27 -6.01 -22.52
C ASP A 20 -3.00 -5.43 -23.16
N PRO A 21 -2.19 -6.24 -23.88
CA PRO A 21 -0.96 -5.75 -24.48
C PRO A 21 -1.19 -4.63 -25.48
N GLU A 22 -2.24 -4.70 -26.28
CA GLU A 22 -2.52 -3.68 -27.30
C GLU A 22 -2.92 -2.33 -26.68
N ALA A 23 -3.66 -2.36 -25.58
CA ALA A 23 -3.98 -1.14 -24.83
C ALA A 23 -2.74 -0.59 -24.14
N THR A 24 -1.92 -1.47 -23.53
CA THR A 24 -0.72 -1.07 -22.77
C THR A 24 0.38 -0.50 -23.67
N LYS A 25 0.59 -1.06 -24.87
CA LYS A 25 1.53 -0.54 -25.88
C LYS A 25 1.27 0.92 -26.23
N LYS A 26 0.00 1.31 -26.40
CA LYS A 26 -0.39 2.68 -26.79
C LYS A 26 0.05 3.75 -25.80
N VAL A 27 0.28 3.35 -24.56
CA VAL A 27 0.68 4.23 -23.46
C VAL A 27 2.08 3.89 -22.91
N SER A 28 2.83 3.04 -23.61
CA SER A 28 4.21 2.66 -23.27
C SER A 28 5.22 3.33 -24.18
N VAL A 29 6.41 3.58 -23.66
CA VAL A 29 7.54 4.05 -24.46
C VAL A 29 8.16 2.88 -25.19
N GLU A 30 8.14 2.89 -26.51
CA GLU A 30 8.81 1.90 -27.35
C GLU A 30 10.26 2.31 -27.60
N ILE A 31 11.17 1.33 -27.51
CA ILE A 31 12.61 1.53 -27.72
C ILE A 31 12.92 1.29 -29.20
N ALA A 32 13.51 2.27 -29.85
CA ALA A 32 13.81 2.19 -31.29
C ALA A 32 14.76 1.04 -31.66
N ASN A 33 15.68 0.67 -30.77
CA ASN A 33 16.66 -0.41 -30.93
C ASN A 33 16.75 -1.29 -29.69
N PRO A 34 15.69 -2.08 -29.37
CA PRO A 34 15.64 -2.85 -28.14
C PRO A 34 16.75 -3.90 -28.06
N LEU A 35 17.31 -4.07 -26.85
CA LEU A 35 18.34 -5.08 -26.58
C LEU A 35 17.78 -6.50 -26.78
N TYR A 36 16.50 -6.69 -26.44
CA TYR A 36 15.75 -7.94 -26.60
C TYR A 36 14.52 -7.66 -27.45
N GLY A 37 14.36 -8.36 -28.57
CA GLY A 37 13.26 -8.13 -29.51
C GLY A 37 11.88 -8.49 -28.94
N ASP A 38 11.82 -9.34 -27.94
CA ASP A 38 10.61 -9.71 -27.19
C ASP A 38 10.24 -8.74 -26.07
N ARG A 39 11.11 -7.73 -25.77
CA ARG A 39 10.92 -6.73 -24.71
C ARG A 39 11.22 -5.31 -25.20
N PRO A 40 10.44 -4.80 -26.15
CA PRO A 40 10.74 -3.52 -26.77
C PRO A 40 10.22 -2.30 -26.02
N TYR A 41 9.54 -2.46 -24.88
CA TYR A 41 8.92 -1.36 -24.15
C TYR A 41 9.62 -1.08 -22.82
N LEU A 42 9.64 0.21 -22.42
CA LEU A 42 9.98 0.60 -21.05
C LEU A 42 8.80 0.28 -20.12
N ARG A 43 9.11 -0.19 -18.92
CA ARG A 43 8.13 -0.59 -17.91
C ARG A 43 7.32 0.59 -17.38
N ARG A 44 6.03 0.38 -17.16
CA ARG A 44 5.13 1.32 -16.49
C ARG A 44 4.94 0.99 -15.00
N GLU A 45 5.29 -0.21 -14.60
CA GLU A 45 5.29 -0.76 -13.24
C GLU A 45 6.53 -1.62 -13.05
N ILE A 46 7.02 -1.70 -11.81
CA ILE A 46 8.18 -2.54 -11.46
C ILE A 46 7.77 -4.02 -11.35
N LEU A 47 6.55 -4.30 -10.87
CA LEU A 47 6.10 -5.66 -10.56
C LEU A 47 6.31 -6.66 -11.71
N PRO A 48 6.01 -6.36 -13.00
CA PRO A 48 6.24 -7.31 -14.08
C PRO A 48 7.71 -7.71 -14.25
N THR A 49 8.63 -6.77 -14.11
CA THR A 49 10.08 -7.06 -14.22
C THR A 49 10.60 -7.81 -13.00
N LEU A 50 10.14 -7.45 -11.80
CA LEU A 50 10.50 -8.11 -10.55
C LEU A 50 9.98 -9.56 -10.51
N ALA A 51 8.77 -9.80 -11.03
CA ALA A 51 8.16 -11.13 -11.12
C ALA A 51 9.01 -12.13 -11.90
N THR A 52 9.66 -11.70 -12.97
CA THR A 52 10.61 -12.55 -13.72
C THR A 52 11.73 -13.08 -12.83
N THR A 53 12.20 -12.28 -11.87
CA THR A 53 13.23 -12.67 -10.92
C THR A 53 12.68 -13.64 -9.88
N VAL A 54 11.47 -13.39 -9.37
CA VAL A 54 10.78 -14.31 -8.46
C VAL A 54 10.58 -15.66 -9.13
N GLN A 55 10.05 -15.72 -10.37
CA GLN A 55 9.92 -16.95 -11.14
C GLN A 55 11.23 -17.74 -11.27
N ARG A 56 12.32 -17.02 -11.54
CA ARG A 56 13.64 -17.66 -11.66
C ARG A 56 14.08 -18.32 -10.36
N ASN A 57 13.79 -17.72 -9.22
CA ASN A 57 14.09 -18.27 -7.91
C ASN A 57 13.22 -19.51 -7.63
N ILE A 58 11.91 -19.43 -7.86
CA ILE A 58 10.98 -20.56 -7.70
C ILE A 58 11.39 -21.75 -8.57
N ARG A 59 11.72 -21.53 -9.84
CA ARG A 59 12.21 -22.58 -10.77
C ARG A 59 13.52 -23.22 -10.32
N ARG A 60 14.28 -22.57 -9.43
CA ARG A 60 15.50 -23.11 -8.81
C ARG A 60 15.26 -23.79 -7.48
N GLY A 61 13.99 -23.97 -7.09
CA GLY A 61 13.60 -24.64 -5.85
C GLY A 61 13.60 -23.73 -4.62
N ILE A 62 13.70 -22.40 -4.79
CA ILE A 62 13.56 -21.44 -3.69
C ILE A 62 12.09 -21.03 -3.62
N GLU A 63 11.35 -21.65 -2.69
CA GLU A 63 9.89 -21.48 -2.59
C GLU A 63 9.50 -20.22 -1.80
N ASN A 64 10.28 -19.86 -0.76
CA ASN A 64 10.04 -18.70 0.09
C ASN A 64 10.84 -17.52 -0.44
N VAL A 65 10.19 -16.62 -1.16
CA VAL A 65 10.84 -15.48 -1.84
C VAL A 65 10.24 -14.16 -1.35
N SER A 66 11.09 -13.27 -0.88
CA SER A 66 10.73 -11.89 -0.54
C SER A 66 11.75 -10.95 -1.19
N LEU A 67 11.35 -10.34 -2.29
CA LEU A 67 12.20 -9.44 -3.07
C LEU A 67 11.55 -8.07 -3.19
N TYR A 68 12.39 -7.03 -3.25
CA TYR A 68 11.96 -5.68 -3.58
C TYR A 68 12.95 -5.00 -4.50
N GLU A 69 12.45 -4.03 -5.24
CA GLU A 69 13.23 -3.21 -6.18
C GLU A 69 12.84 -1.75 -6.05
N LEU A 70 13.85 -0.85 -6.17
CA LEU A 70 13.64 0.58 -6.36
C LEU A 70 14.11 0.93 -7.78
N GLY A 71 13.31 1.73 -8.47
CA GLY A 71 13.68 2.17 -9.81
C GLY A 71 12.63 3.08 -10.43
N HIS A 72 12.96 3.58 -11.62
CA HIS A 72 12.03 4.41 -12.37
C HIS A 72 11.02 3.54 -13.13
N VAL A 73 9.83 4.10 -13.30
CA VAL A 73 8.84 3.68 -14.28
C VAL A 73 8.67 4.81 -15.30
N TYR A 74 8.08 4.51 -16.46
CA TYR A 74 8.01 5.44 -17.58
C TYR A 74 6.56 5.57 -18.01
N LEU A 75 5.96 6.72 -17.68
CA LEU A 75 4.55 6.99 -17.90
C LEU A 75 4.40 7.90 -19.11
N TRP A 76 4.17 7.28 -20.28
CA TRP A 76 3.97 8.01 -21.52
C TRP A 76 2.57 8.63 -21.57
N ASP A 77 2.51 9.93 -21.88
CA ASP A 77 1.26 10.62 -22.22
C ASP A 77 1.17 10.77 -23.75
N PRO A 78 0.21 10.12 -24.40
CA PRO A 78 0.02 10.26 -25.85
C PRO A 78 -0.34 11.70 -26.28
N ASN A 79 -0.74 12.57 -25.36
CA ASN A 79 -1.02 13.99 -25.62
C ASN A 79 0.19 14.91 -25.30
N ALA A 80 1.32 14.35 -24.90
CA ALA A 80 2.53 15.14 -24.65
C ALA A 80 2.97 15.88 -25.93
N PRO A 81 3.52 17.09 -25.80
CA PRO A 81 4.03 17.83 -26.96
C PRO A 81 5.16 17.05 -27.66
N ALA A 82 5.27 17.26 -28.97
CA ALA A 82 6.35 16.63 -29.74
C ALA A 82 7.71 17.14 -29.25
N ILE A 83 8.66 16.20 -29.07
CA ILE A 83 10.03 16.54 -28.67
C ILE A 83 10.70 17.33 -29.80
N PRO A 84 11.18 18.56 -29.58
CA PRO A 84 11.83 19.35 -30.61
C PRO A 84 13.19 18.74 -31.02
N ALA A 85 13.46 18.73 -32.33
CA ALA A 85 14.79 18.40 -32.82
C ALA A 85 15.71 19.61 -32.60
N LEU A 86 16.76 19.44 -31.80
CA LEU A 86 17.73 20.48 -31.53
C LEU A 86 18.99 20.28 -32.36
N PRO A 87 19.64 21.36 -32.88
CA PRO A 87 20.87 21.26 -33.60
C PRO A 87 22.02 20.80 -32.69
N GLY A 88 22.85 19.88 -33.18
CA GLY A 88 24.06 19.45 -32.46
C GLY A 88 25.11 20.58 -32.38
N GLY A 89 25.96 20.54 -31.34
CA GLY A 89 27.10 21.45 -31.19
C GLY A 89 26.78 22.87 -30.70
N VAL A 90 25.50 23.18 -30.44
CA VAL A 90 25.06 24.46 -29.86
C VAL A 90 24.34 24.18 -28.55
N ARG A 91 24.65 24.95 -27.50
CA ARG A 91 23.94 24.85 -26.22
C ARG A 91 22.49 25.31 -26.41
N PRO A 92 21.49 24.45 -26.04
CA PRO A 92 20.10 24.83 -26.11
C PRO A 92 19.79 26.03 -25.18
N THR A 93 18.79 26.84 -25.55
CA THR A 93 18.24 27.85 -24.66
C THR A 93 17.39 27.20 -23.57
N ASP A 94 17.09 27.96 -22.49
CA ASP A 94 16.25 27.44 -21.39
C ASP A 94 14.83 27.10 -21.86
N GLU A 95 14.29 27.84 -22.84
CA GLU A 95 12.98 27.55 -23.46
C GLU A 95 13.02 26.24 -24.28
N GLN A 96 14.13 25.99 -24.98
CA GLN A 96 14.33 24.75 -25.72
C GLN A 96 14.48 23.55 -24.79
N LEU A 97 15.16 23.71 -23.67
CA LEU A 97 15.25 22.67 -22.63
C LEU A 97 13.88 22.39 -22.00
N ALA A 98 13.12 23.42 -21.66
CA ALA A 98 11.77 23.27 -21.14
C ALA A 98 10.83 22.56 -22.13
N ALA A 99 10.98 22.84 -23.45
CA ALA A 99 10.18 22.17 -24.48
C ALA A 99 10.61 20.69 -24.67
N LEU A 100 11.89 20.36 -24.49
CA LEU A 100 12.36 18.97 -24.45
C LEU A 100 11.75 18.23 -23.25
N ASP A 101 11.87 18.80 -22.05
CA ASP A 101 11.38 18.19 -20.82
C ASP A 101 9.87 17.96 -20.86
N ALA A 102 9.10 18.90 -21.44
CA ALA A 102 7.65 18.78 -21.61
C ALA A 102 7.22 17.60 -22.53
N GLY A 103 8.09 17.19 -23.46
CA GLY A 103 7.85 16.05 -24.36
C GLY A 103 8.30 14.70 -23.81
N LEU A 104 9.02 14.68 -22.68
CA LEU A 104 9.49 13.41 -22.09
C LEU A 104 8.37 12.74 -21.28
N PRO A 105 8.36 11.38 -21.21
CA PRO A 105 7.48 10.69 -20.29
C PRO A 105 7.82 11.05 -18.84
N GLU A 106 6.81 11.06 -17.98
CA GLU A 106 7.06 11.13 -16.54
C GLU A 106 7.86 9.90 -16.10
N GLN A 107 8.85 10.11 -15.23
CA GLN A 107 9.76 9.07 -14.75
C GLN A 107 9.82 9.06 -13.22
N PRO A 108 8.70 8.77 -12.55
CA PRO A 108 8.69 8.74 -11.10
C PRO A 108 9.49 7.56 -10.56
N ASP A 109 10.09 7.77 -9.39
CA ASP A 109 10.69 6.70 -8.59
C ASP A 109 9.59 5.85 -7.95
N HIS A 110 9.69 4.54 -8.16
CA HIS A 110 8.82 3.56 -7.51
C HIS A 110 9.64 2.62 -6.62
N VAL A 111 8.98 2.05 -5.63
CA VAL A 111 9.41 0.85 -4.93
C VAL A 111 8.32 -0.21 -5.05
N ALA A 112 8.73 -1.41 -5.44
CA ALA A 112 7.82 -2.54 -5.47
C ALA A 112 8.41 -3.75 -4.75
N GLY A 113 7.54 -4.61 -4.23
CA GLY A 113 7.94 -5.86 -3.60
C GLY A 113 6.97 -6.98 -3.91
N ILE A 114 7.50 -8.20 -3.97
CA ILE A 114 6.74 -9.46 -4.10
C ILE A 114 7.18 -10.41 -2.99
N LEU A 115 6.21 -10.94 -2.28
CA LEU A 115 6.36 -11.91 -1.22
C LEU A 115 5.58 -13.18 -1.61
N THR A 116 6.20 -14.35 -1.49
CA THR A 116 5.55 -15.62 -1.87
C THR A 116 6.11 -16.77 -1.05
N GLY A 117 5.36 -17.86 -0.92
CA GLY A 117 5.71 -19.01 -0.14
C GLY A 117 5.32 -18.88 1.33
N LEU A 118 6.25 -19.13 2.24
CA LEU A 118 6.03 -19.01 3.67
C LEU A 118 6.57 -17.69 4.19
N ALA A 119 5.77 -16.98 5.00
CA ALA A 119 6.22 -15.86 5.82
C ALA A 119 6.94 -16.34 7.09
N GLU A 120 6.52 -17.48 7.62
CA GLU A 120 7.13 -18.12 8.77
C GLU A 120 7.36 -19.60 8.48
N ASP A 121 8.61 -20.04 8.62
CA ASP A 121 8.98 -21.45 8.49
C ASP A 121 8.56 -22.25 9.74
N ASP A 122 8.46 -23.58 9.58
CA ASP A 122 8.20 -24.49 10.68
C ASP A 122 9.34 -24.44 11.71
N GLY A 123 9.02 -24.21 12.95
CA GLY A 123 10.01 -24.03 13.99
C GLY A 123 9.49 -24.35 15.39
N TRP A 124 10.38 -24.28 16.38
CA TRP A 124 10.06 -24.58 17.78
C TRP A 124 9.07 -23.58 18.42
N MET A 125 8.88 -22.41 17.83
CA MET A 125 7.95 -21.37 18.30
C MET A 125 6.55 -21.44 17.68
N GLY A 126 6.37 -22.19 16.59
CA GLY A 126 5.08 -22.26 15.90
C GLY A 126 5.15 -23.04 14.60
N GLY A 127 4.00 -23.25 13.99
CA GLY A 127 3.85 -23.92 12.69
C GLY A 127 4.05 -22.96 11.51
N LYS A 128 4.08 -23.54 10.34
CA LYS A 128 4.19 -22.81 9.06
C LYS A 128 3.05 -21.81 8.87
N ARG A 129 3.38 -20.59 8.49
CA ARG A 129 2.40 -19.58 8.08
C ARG A 129 2.71 -19.14 6.63
N PRO A 130 1.78 -19.34 5.70
CA PRO A 130 1.95 -18.82 4.35
C PRO A 130 1.93 -17.28 4.34
N VAL A 131 2.54 -16.71 3.31
CA VAL A 131 2.42 -15.29 3.00
C VAL A 131 0.96 -14.95 2.68
N ASP A 132 0.51 -13.79 3.10
CA ASP A 132 -0.77 -13.21 2.74
C ASP A 132 -0.66 -11.68 2.54
N TRP A 133 -1.80 -11.02 2.29
CA TRP A 133 -1.87 -9.58 2.08
C TRP A 133 -1.32 -8.77 3.27
N SER A 134 -1.40 -9.28 4.49
CA SER A 134 -0.97 -8.55 5.70
C SER A 134 0.55 -8.36 5.74
N ASP A 135 1.32 -9.31 5.19
CA ASP A 135 2.78 -9.20 5.10
C ASP A 135 3.20 -8.07 4.17
N ALA A 136 2.49 -7.90 3.04
CA ALA A 136 2.73 -6.78 2.13
C ALA A 136 2.33 -5.43 2.76
N VAL A 137 1.20 -5.39 3.48
CA VAL A 137 0.76 -4.21 4.23
C VAL A 137 1.79 -3.81 5.28
N GLU A 138 2.32 -4.77 6.03
CA GLU A 138 3.35 -4.50 7.03
C GLU A 138 4.63 -3.95 6.38
N ALA A 139 5.03 -4.46 5.22
CA ALA A 139 6.17 -3.92 4.48
C ALA A 139 5.94 -2.45 4.10
N VAL A 140 4.75 -2.10 3.59
CA VAL A 140 4.37 -0.73 3.25
C VAL A 140 4.34 0.17 4.49
N ARG A 141 3.78 -0.29 5.59
CA ARG A 141 3.76 0.44 6.87
C ARG A 141 5.17 0.72 7.39
N ARG A 142 6.09 -0.23 7.25
CA ARG A 142 7.50 -0.04 7.62
C ARG A 142 8.20 0.99 6.74
N ILE A 143 7.96 0.98 5.43
CA ILE A 143 8.49 2.00 4.51
C ILE A 143 7.98 3.37 4.94
N ALA A 144 6.67 3.54 5.07
CA ALA A 144 6.05 4.79 5.46
C ALA A 144 6.52 5.29 6.83
N GLY A 145 6.58 4.40 7.82
CA GLY A 145 7.06 4.75 9.16
C GLY A 145 8.51 5.22 9.20
N ARG A 146 9.38 4.68 8.34
CA ARG A 146 10.78 5.11 8.24
C ARG A 146 10.95 6.52 7.69
N ILE A 147 10.04 6.99 6.86
CA ILE A 147 10.06 8.33 6.28
C ILE A 147 9.10 9.30 6.99
N GLY A 148 8.35 8.81 7.97
CA GLY A 148 7.40 9.63 8.73
C GLY A 148 6.10 9.93 8.00
N ALA A 149 5.74 9.15 6.98
CA ALA A 149 4.47 9.28 6.28
C ALA A 149 3.34 8.56 7.05
N ALA A 150 2.22 9.24 7.22
CA ALA A 150 1.00 8.66 7.79
C ALA A 150 0.16 8.08 6.63
N ILE A 151 0.24 6.78 6.42
CA ILE A 151 -0.53 6.11 5.37
C ILE A 151 -1.89 5.65 5.88
N GLU A 152 -2.86 5.69 4.99
CA GLU A 152 -4.17 5.07 5.14
C GLU A 152 -4.38 4.04 4.03
N LEU A 153 -5.09 2.96 4.35
CA LEU A 153 -5.46 1.94 3.37
C LEU A 153 -6.93 2.14 3.01
N ASP A 154 -7.18 2.33 1.72
CA ASP A 154 -8.52 2.47 1.18
C ASP A 154 -8.81 1.26 0.28
N GLN A 155 -9.88 0.53 0.60
CA GLN A 155 -10.33 -0.63 -0.16
C GLN A 155 -11.46 -0.19 -1.10
N PRO A 156 -11.20 -0.04 -2.41
CA PRO A 156 -12.21 0.33 -3.39
C PRO A 156 -13.19 -0.82 -3.64
N ALA A 157 -14.26 -0.54 -4.39
CA ALA A 157 -15.13 -1.58 -4.90
C ALA A 157 -14.34 -2.56 -5.80
N ALA A 158 -14.78 -3.81 -5.86
CA ALA A 158 -14.05 -4.85 -6.59
C ALA A 158 -13.80 -4.52 -8.08
N ASP A 159 -14.75 -3.82 -8.71
CA ASP A 159 -14.65 -3.40 -10.11
C ASP A 159 -13.64 -2.26 -10.36
N ASP A 160 -13.25 -1.54 -9.31
CA ASP A 160 -12.28 -0.45 -9.34
C ASP A 160 -10.85 -0.93 -9.02
N VAL A 161 -10.68 -2.21 -8.69
CA VAL A 161 -9.37 -2.81 -8.42
C VAL A 161 -8.69 -3.17 -9.74
N PRO A 162 -7.44 -2.74 -9.99
CA PRO A 162 -6.72 -3.11 -11.21
C PRO A 162 -6.57 -4.62 -11.37
N VAL A 163 -6.58 -5.08 -12.62
CA VAL A 163 -6.68 -6.51 -13.00
C VAL A 163 -5.61 -7.43 -12.40
N GLN A 164 -4.45 -6.90 -12.07
CA GLN A 164 -3.35 -7.65 -11.46
C GLN A 164 -3.55 -7.95 -9.96
N TRP A 165 -4.48 -7.27 -9.31
CA TRP A 165 -4.72 -7.39 -7.87
C TRP A 165 -5.96 -8.22 -7.56
N HIS A 166 -5.94 -8.88 -6.40
CA HIS A 166 -7.11 -9.62 -5.90
C HIS A 166 -8.22 -8.65 -5.51
N PRO A 167 -9.46 -8.78 -6.06
CA PRO A 167 -10.52 -7.78 -5.90
C PRO A 167 -10.97 -7.54 -4.44
N GLY A 168 -10.80 -8.53 -3.56
CA GLY A 168 -11.20 -8.40 -2.15
C GLY A 168 -10.02 -8.36 -1.16
N ARG A 169 -8.74 -8.40 -1.63
CA ARG A 169 -7.56 -8.44 -0.78
C ARG A 169 -6.46 -7.50 -1.27
N ALA A 170 -6.86 -6.39 -1.85
CA ALA A 170 -5.97 -5.32 -2.23
C ALA A 170 -6.55 -3.98 -1.80
N ALA A 171 -5.67 -3.02 -1.56
CA ALA A 171 -6.04 -1.68 -1.13
C ALA A 171 -5.15 -0.64 -1.80
N ARG A 172 -5.70 0.55 -1.96
CA ARG A 172 -4.95 1.75 -2.30
C ARG A 172 -4.19 2.24 -1.06
N VAL A 173 -2.96 2.68 -1.27
CA VAL A 173 -2.16 3.33 -0.23
C VAL A 173 -2.28 4.83 -0.43
N MET A 174 -2.84 5.49 0.57
CA MET A 174 -3.12 6.93 0.56
C MET A 174 -2.29 7.66 1.60
N VAL A 175 -1.94 8.92 1.34
CA VAL A 175 -1.44 9.86 2.35
C VAL A 175 -2.31 11.12 2.26
N GLY A 176 -3.24 11.26 3.18
CA GLY A 176 -4.35 12.19 2.99
C GLY A 176 -5.10 11.87 1.69
N ASP A 177 -5.28 12.85 0.82
CA ASP A 177 -5.96 12.68 -0.47
C ASP A 177 -5.04 12.19 -1.62
N VAL A 178 -3.73 12.00 -1.34
CA VAL A 178 -2.76 11.63 -2.36
C VAL A 178 -2.67 10.11 -2.48
N PHE A 179 -3.02 9.58 -3.66
CA PHE A 179 -2.78 8.18 -4.01
C PHE A 179 -1.29 7.94 -4.23
N THR A 180 -0.72 6.96 -3.52
CA THR A 180 0.70 6.64 -3.60
C THR A 180 0.99 5.24 -4.13
N GLY A 181 0.00 4.35 -4.23
CA GLY A 181 0.19 3.02 -4.80
C GLY A 181 -0.81 1.98 -4.33
N TRP A 182 -0.46 0.73 -4.62
CA TRP A 182 -1.27 -0.45 -4.30
C TRP A 182 -0.52 -1.43 -3.40
N VAL A 183 -1.29 -2.15 -2.58
CA VAL A 183 -0.78 -3.25 -1.73
C VAL A 183 -1.84 -4.33 -1.58
N GLY A 184 -1.44 -5.59 -1.56
CA GLY A 184 -2.35 -6.71 -1.33
C GLY A 184 -1.89 -8.01 -1.96
N GLU A 185 -2.82 -8.95 -2.15
CA GLU A 185 -2.56 -10.18 -2.90
C GLU A 185 -2.64 -9.95 -4.40
N LEU A 186 -1.79 -10.63 -5.15
CA LEU A 186 -1.92 -10.71 -6.60
C LEU A 186 -3.17 -11.52 -6.97
N HIS A 187 -3.77 -11.18 -8.12
CA HIS A 187 -4.93 -11.90 -8.62
C HIS A 187 -4.58 -13.40 -8.84
N PRO A 188 -5.45 -14.37 -8.51
CA PRO A 188 -5.17 -15.80 -8.71
C PRO A 188 -4.72 -16.16 -10.12
N ARG A 189 -5.28 -15.52 -11.15
CA ARG A 189 -4.85 -15.71 -12.55
C ARG A 189 -3.41 -15.26 -12.80
N VAL A 190 -2.96 -14.20 -12.12
CA VAL A 190 -1.57 -13.73 -12.19
C VAL A 190 -0.65 -14.73 -11.52
N ASN A 191 -1.01 -15.24 -10.34
CA ASN A 191 -0.24 -16.28 -9.66
C ASN A 191 -0.13 -17.55 -10.52
N GLU A 192 -1.20 -17.98 -11.15
CA GLU A 192 -1.21 -19.13 -12.07
C GLU A 192 -0.31 -18.90 -13.29
N ALA A 193 -0.46 -17.75 -13.98
CA ALA A 193 0.34 -17.41 -15.15
C ALA A 193 1.84 -17.31 -14.84
N LEU A 194 2.20 -16.83 -13.65
CA LEU A 194 3.58 -16.70 -13.19
C LEU A 194 4.12 -17.97 -12.54
N GLY A 195 3.27 -18.96 -12.24
CA GLY A 195 3.64 -20.15 -11.47
C GLY A 195 4.02 -19.83 -10.02
N PHE A 196 3.38 -18.83 -9.44
CA PHE A 196 3.56 -18.45 -8.04
C PHE A 196 2.67 -19.29 -7.13
N PRO A 197 3.07 -19.53 -5.87
CA PRO A 197 2.18 -20.04 -4.84
C PRO A 197 0.91 -19.21 -4.70
N ALA A 198 -0.17 -19.85 -4.27
CA ALA A 198 -1.39 -19.14 -3.89
C ALA A 198 -1.10 -18.08 -2.80
N HIS A 199 -1.89 -17.00 -2.78
CA HIS A 199 -1.75 -15.91 -1.82
C HIS A 199 -0.45 -15.11 -1.90
N SER A 200 0.29 -15.20 -3.02
CA SER A 200 1.43 -14.32 -3.22
C SER A 200 1.00 -12.85 -3.11
N ALA A 201 1.69 -12.10 -2.27
CA ALA A 201 1.37 -10.73 -1.97
C ALA A 201 2.40 -9.77 -2.59
N ALA A 202 1.96 -8.56 -2.88
CA ALA A 202 2.81 -7.55 -3.50
C ALA A 202 2.44 -6.13 -3.04
N PHE A 203 3.34 -5.21 -3.31
CA PHE A 203 3.08 -3.79 -3.24
C PHE A 203 3.86 -3.06 -4.33
N GLU A 204 3.33 -1.93 -4.77
CA GLU A 204 4.08 -0.97 -5.58
C GLU A 204 3.67 0.45 -5.18
N LEU A 205 4.64 1.27 -4.78
CA LEU A 205 4.45 2.64 -4.32
C LEU A 205 5.22 3.62 -5.22
N ASN A 206 4.55 4.71 -5.58
CA ASN A 206 5.18 5.87 -6.19
C ASN A 206 5.89 6.69 -5.10
N LEU A 207 7.20 6.55 -5.01
CA LEU A 207 8.02 7.26 -4.01
C LEU A 207 8.07 8.76 -4.28
N THR A 208 8.03 9.18 -5.53
CA THR A 208 8.01 10.61 -5.89
C THR A 208 6.75 11.27 -5.33
N ALA A 209 5.57 10.67 -5.53
CA ALA A 209 4.33 11.15 -4.95
C ALA A 209 4.35 11.09 -3.41
N LEU A 210 4.86 9.98 -2.85
CA LEU A 210 4.95 9.78 -1.41
C LEU A 210 5.85 10.84 -0.76
N PHE A 211 7.03 11.11 -1.32
CA PHE A 211 7.95 12.13 -0.81
C PHE A 211 7.39 13.55 -0.94
N ALA A 212 6.59 13.83 -1.97
CA ALA A 212 5.94 15.13 -2.13
C ALA A 212 4.93 15.44 -1.00
N THR A 213 4.40 14.42 -0.31
CA THR A 213 3.51 14.61 0.85
C THR A 213 4.25 14.96 2.14
N LEU A 214 5.56 14.76 2.19
CA LEU A 214 6.34 15.00 3.40
C LEU A 214 6.51 16.50 3.64
N THR A 215 6.23 16.93 4.87
CA THR A 215 6.29 18.35 5.25
C THR A 215 7.69 18.92 5.35
N GLY A 216 8.73 18.09 5.23
CA GLY A 216 10.12 18.47 5.46
C GLY A 216 10.45 18.86 6.91
N LYS A 217 9.48 18.75 7.82
CA LYS A 217 9.70 19.04 9.24
C LYS A 217 10.44 17.86 9.89
N PRO A 218 11.47 18.13 10.69
CA PRO A 218 12.15 17.06 11.42
C PRO A 218 11.17 16.37 12.37
N VAL A 219 11.29 15.04 12.47
CA VAL A 219 10.50 14.26 13.43
C VAL A 219 10.86 14.74 14.85
N GLN A 220 9.86 15.24 15.55
CA GLN A 220 9.99 15.65 16.93
C GLN A 220 9.56 14.52 17.86
N ALA A 221 10.34 14.25 18.87
CA ALA A 221 9.94 13.34 19.94
C ALA A 221 8.68 13.90 20.63
N LYS A 222 7.64 13.08 20.79
CA LYS A 222 6.48 13.49 21.57
C LYS A 222 6.90 13.71 23.03
N PRO A 223 6.43 14.78 23.68
CA PRO A 223 6.67 14.98 25.11
C PRO A 223 6.15 13.76 25.89
N ILE A 224 6.98 13.25 26.80
CA ILE A 224 6.56 12.16 27.69
C ILE A 224 5.67 12.77 28.78
N SER A 225 4.41 12.36 28.80
CA SER A 225 3.50 12.79 29.87
C SER A 225 3.83 12.08 31.17
N THR A 226 3.86 12.83 32.25
CA THR A 226 4.05 12.31 33.63
C THR A 226 2.73 11.87 34.26
N PHE A 227 1.60 12.14 33.63
CA PHE A 227 0.29 11.77 34.14
C PHE A 227 -0.05 10.28 33.88
N PRO A 228 -0.78 9.61 34.78
CA PRO A 228 -1.11 8.21 34.59
C PRO A 228 -2.07 8.01 33.41
N PRO A 229 -1.90 6.91 32.65
CA PRO A 229 -2.82 6.56 31.57
C PRO A 229 -4.10 5.94 32.11
N VAL A 230 -5.18 6.08 31.38
CA VAL A 230 -6.43 5.32 31.55
C VAL A 230 -6.54 4.33 30.41
N LYS A 231 -6.63 3.03 30.73
CA LYS A 231 -6.77 1.95 29.75
C LYS A 231 -8.23 1.49 29.71
N GLN A 232 -8.78 1.32 28.53
CA GLN A 232 -10.12 0.79 28.32
C GLN A 232 -10.13 -0.14 27.10
N ASP A 233 -10.95 -1.18 27.18
CA ASP A 233 -11.29 -2.03 26.04
C ASP A 233 -12.68 -1.64 25.52
N LEU A 234 -12.75 -1.37 24.22
CA LEU A 234 -13.97 -0.98 23.55
C LEU A 234 -14.29 -1.99 22.44
N ALA A 235 -15.36 -2.74 22.60
CA ALA A 235 -15.84 -3.68 21.60
C ALA A 235 -17.07 -3.12 20.89
N PHE A 236 -17.04 -3.05 19.57
CA PHE A 236 -18.15 -2.55 18.76
C PHE A 236 -18.67 -3.63 17.82
N THR A 237 -19.99 -3.76 17.75
CA THR A 237 -20.64 -4.51 16.67
C THR A 237 -20.87 -3.56 15.49
N VAL A 238 -20.40 -3.96 14.32
CA VAL A 238 -20.51 -3.20 13.07
C VAL A 238 -21.02 -4.10 11.95
N ASP A 239 -21.52 -3.51 10.87
CA ASP A 239 -21.78 -4.20 9.62
C ASP A 239 -20.47 -4.76 9.05
N GLU A 240 -20.52 -5.88 8.35
CA GLU A 240 -19.33 -6.51 7.73
C GLU A 240 -18.59 -5.56 6.78
N THR A 241 -19.30 -4.65 6.14
CA THR A 241 -18.76 -3.66 5.20
C THR A 241 -17.94 -2.56 5.87
N VAL A 242 -18.17 -2.30 7.17
CA VAL A 242 -17.40 -1.30 7.92
C VAL A 242 -16.01 -1.85 8.21
N THR A 243 -14.97 -1.19 7.70
CA THR A 243 -13.60 -1.62 7.93
C THR A 243 -13.11 -1.27 9.34
N ALA A 244 -12.12 -2.03 9.84
CA ALA A 244 -11.48 -1.71 11.12
C ALA A 244 -10.84 -0.32 11.09
N GLY A 245 -10.21 0.07 9.97
CA GLY A 245 -9.62 1.40 9.81
C GLY A 245 -10.64 2.54 9.87
N GLN A 246 -11.84 2.37 9.32
CA GLN A 246 -12.90 3.37 9.44
C GLN A 246 -13.30 3.60 10.89
N LEU A 247 -13.52 2.53 11.66
CA LEU A 247 -13.84 2.65 13.08
C LEU A 247 -12.68 3.20 13.89
N GLU A 248 -11.43 2.79 13.60
CA GLU A 248 -10.23 3.34 14.23
C GLU A 248 -10.11 4.86 14.01
N ASN A 249 -10.35 5.33 12.79
CA ASN A 249 -10.32 6.77 12.47
C ASN A 249 -11.39 7.55 13.24
N VAL A 250 -12.58 6.98 13.38
CA VAL A 250 -13.64 7.58 14.21
C VAL A 250 -13.21 7.67 15.68
N ILE A 251 -12.65 6.59 16.24
CA ILE A 251 -12.14 6.57 17.62
C ILE A 251 -11.04 7.61 17.80
N ARG A 252 -10.07 7.70 16.88
CA ARG A 252 -8.99 8.68 16.91
C ARG A 252 -9.51 10.12 16.88
N LYS A 253 -10.45 10.41 16.00
CA LYS A 253 -11.08 11.73 15.86
C LYS A 253 -11.81 12.12 17.14
N ALA A 254 -12.65 11.23 17.68
CA ALA A 254 -13.46 11.50 18.86
C ALA A 254 -12.63 11.65 20.16
N ALA A 255 -11.60 10.84 20.32
CA ALA A 255 -10.72 10.90 21.49
C ALA A 255 -9.72 12.09 21.41
N GLY A 256 -9.38 12.54 20.21
CA GLY A 256 -8.51 13.70 19.96
C GLY A 256 -7.15 13.60 20.64
N ALA A 257 -6.70 14.71 21.23
CA ALA A 257 -5.38 14.81 21.87
C ALA A 257 -5.18 13.92 23.10
N ASN A 258 -6.24 13.35 23.65
CA ASN A 258 -6.17 12.46 24.78
C ASN A 258 -5.88 10.99 24.38
N LEU A 259 -5.92 10.64 23.10
CA LEU A 259 -5.60 9.28 22.66
C LEU A 259 -4.07 9.12 22.59
N GLU A 260 -3.53 8.25 23.44
CA GLU A 260 -2.11 7.89 23.41
C GLU A 260 -1.87 6.73 22.44
N SER A 261 -2.67 5.66 22.55
CA SER A 261 -2.61 4.50 21.63
C SER A 261 -3.97 3.85 21.44
N ILE A 262 -4.10 3.16 20.30
CA ILE A 262 -5.23 2.31 19.96
C ILE A 262 -4.69 1.08 19.25
N GLU A 263 -5.20 -0.09 19.60
CA GLU A 263 -4.80 -1.37 19.05
C GLU A 263 -6.05 -2.25 18.88
N LEU A 264 -6.26 -2.75 17.64
CA LEU A 264 -7.27 -3.78 17.38
C LEU A 264 -6.71 -5.12 17.85
N PHE A 265 -7.31 -5.73 18.88
CA PHE A 265 -6.81 -6.97 19.44
C PHE A 265 -7.72 -8.18 19.15
N ASP A 266 -8.97 -7.95 18.76
CA ASP A 266 -9.89 -9.05 18.41
C ASP A 266 -10.87 -8.65 17.30
N VAL A 267 -11.12 -9.60 16.39
CA VAL A 267 -12.13 -9.53 15.33
C VAL A 267 -12.96 -10.80 15.41
N PHE A 268 -14.21 -10.68 15.82
CA PHE A 268 -15.10 -11.83 15.97
C PHE A 268 -16.25 -11.76 14.97
N THR A 269 -16.47 -12.86 14.26
CA THR A 269 -17.61 -13.10 13.38
C THR A 269 -18.33 -14.37 13.86
N GLY A 270 -19.64 -14.34 13.98
CA GLY A 270 -20.41 -15.51 14.42
C GLY A 270 -21.83 -15.14 14.83
N GLU A 271 -22.64 -16.14 15.14
CA GLU A 271 -24.07 -16.00 15.46
C GLU A 271 -24.35 -14.99 16.57
N GLN A 272 -23.42 -14.84 17.53
CA GLN A 272 -23.57 -13.92 18.67
C GLN A 272 -23.58 -12.44 18.31
N VAL A 273 -23.03 -12.07 17.14
CA VAL A 273 -23.03 -10.67 16.66
C VAL A 273 -24.09 -10.40 15.61
N GLY A 274 -24.74 -11.47 15.12
CA GLY A 274 -25.78 -11.42 14.09
C GLY A 274 -25.24 -11.62 12.68
N GLU A 275 -26.12 -12.01 11.77
CA GLU A 275 -25.81 -12.24 10.35
C GLU A 275 -25.40 -10.92 9.69
N GLY A 276 -24.35 -10.93 8.86
CA GLY A 276 -23.82 -9.75 8.17
C GLY A 276 -23.11 -8.74 9.09
N LYS A 277 -22.80 -9.13 10.33
CA LYS A 277 -22.09 -8.27 11.30
C LYS A 277 -20.83 -8.92 11.84
N LYS A 278 -19.93 -8.05 12.31
CA LYS A 278 -18.71 -8.43 13.02
C LYS A 278 -18.52 -7.59 14.28
N SER A 279 -17.78 -8.13 15.24
CA SER A 279 -17.31 -7.40 16.42
C SER A 279 -15.85 -7.02 16.24
N LEU A 280 -15.53 -5.76 16.51
CA LEU A 280 -14.18 -5.23 16.51
C LEU A 280 -13.84 -4.76 17.92
N ALA A 281 -12.80 -5.31 18.53
CA ALA A 281 -12.39 -4.98 19.88
C ALA A 281 -11.04 -4.25 19.90
N TYR A 282 -11.04 -3.05 20.48
CA TYR A 282 -9.88 -2.17 20.57
C TYR A 282 -9.44 -1.97 22.00
N ALA A 283 -8.16 -2.14 22.25
CA ALA A 283 -7.50 -1.65 23.45
C ALA A 283 -7.13 -0.18 23.22
N VAL A 284 -7.68 0.72 24.01
CA VAL A 284 -7.41 2.16 23.93
C VAL A 284 -6.73 2.67 25.18
N VAL A 285 -5.74 3.53 25.00
CA VAL A 285 -5.05 4.19 26.11
C VAL A 285 -5.27 5.68 25.98
N PHE A 286 -5.89 6.26 27.00
CA PHE A 286 -6.09 7.70 27.11
C PHE A 286 -5.08 8.30 28.08
N ARG A 287 -4.50 9.42 27.71
CA ARG A 287 -3.62 10.20 28.59
C ARG A 287 -3.69 11.68 28.21
N SER A 288 -3.97 12.52 29.19
CA SER A 288 -3.91 13.96 28.95
C SER A 288 -2.48 14.48 29.03
N PRO A 289 -2.10 15.42 28.16
CA PRO A 289 -0.78 16.09 28.25
C PRO A 289 -0.68 17.08 29.43
N SER A 290 -1.79 17.47 30.04
CA SER A 290 -1.83 18.60 31.01
C SER A 290 -2.39 18.28 32.38
N LYS A 291 -3.08 17.14 32.56
CA LYS A 291 -3.70 16.76 33.85
C LYS A 291 -3.87 15.25 33.99
N THR A 292 -4.10 14.78 35.21
CA THR A 292 -4.61 13.41 35.42
C THR A 292 -6.08 13.37 34.97
N LEU A 293 -6.42 12.38 34.13
CA LEU A 293 -7.82 12.16 33.72
C LEU A 293 -8.62 11.62 34.91
N SER A 294 -9.75 12.27 35.22
CA SER A 294 -10.72 11.74 36.18
C SER A 294 -11.59 10.65 35.56
N ALA A 295 -12.41 9.99 36.38
CA ALA A 295 -13.40 9.03 35.88
C ALA A 295 -14.44 9.72 34.98
N GLU A 296 -14.85 10.95 35.32
CA GLU A 296 -15.79 11.75 34.50
C GLU A 296 -15.16 12.17 33.17
N ASP A 297 -13.87 12.57 33.15
CA ASP A 297 -13.15 12.89 31.91
C ASP A 297 -13.10 11.67 30.97
N SER A 298 -12.77 10.50 31.54
CA SER A 298 -12.68 9.24 30.78
C SER A 298 -14.05 8.80 30.23
N ASP A 299 -15.09 8.95 31.04
CA ASP A 299 -16.47 8.62 30.61
C ASP A 299 -16.98 9.58 29.53
N ALA A 300 -16.60 10.85 29.60
CA ALA A 300 -16.92 11.82 28.56
C ALA A 300 -16.23 11.47 27.21
N ILE A 301 -14.96 11.07 27.23
CA ILE A 301 -14.24 10.62 26.05
C ILE A 301 -14.93 9.37 25.45
N ARG A 302 -15.26 8.39 26.29
CA ARG A 302 -15.96 7.18 25.86
C ARG A 302 -17.31 7.49 25.22
N LYS A 303 -18.11 8.39 25.83
CA LYS A 303 -19.40 8.82 25.27
C LYS A 303 -19.24 9.51 23.92
N ALA A 304 -18.22 10.35 23.75
CA ALA A 304 -17.93 10.98 22.46
C ALA A 304 -17.57 9.94 21.38
N ILE A 305 -16.74 8.95 21.74
CA ILE A 305 -16.38 7.84 20.83
C ILE A 305 -17.63 7.06 20.41
N VAL A 306 -18.51 6.71 21.36
CA VAL A 306 -19.74 5.96 21.09
C VAL A 306 -20.69 6.75 20.20
N ALA A 307 -20.82 8.06 20.43
CA ALA A 307 -21.67 8.93 19.62
C ALA A 307 -21.19 9.04 18.17
N GLU A 308 -19.89 9.29 17.95
CA GLU A 308 -19.30 9.34 16.61
C GLU A 308 -19.31 7.97 15.92
N ALA A 309 -19.08 6.88 16.66
CA ALA A 309 -19.15 5.52 16.13
C ALA A 309 -20.57 5.14 15.65
N ALA A 310 -21.60 5.65 16.30
CA ALA A 310 -23.00 5.41 15.90
C ALA A 310 -23.31 5.98 14.50
N GLU A 311 -22.61 7.04 14.06
CA GLU A 311 -22.79 7.64 12.72
C GLU A 311 -22.39 6.68 11.58
N ILE A 312 -21.50 5.73 11.86
CA ILE A 312 -21.11 4.67 10.91
C ILE A 312 -21.80 3.33 11.22
N GLY A 313 -22.86 3.35 12.05
CA GLY A 313 -23.62 2.16 12.41
C GLY A 313 -22.94 1.25 13.45
N ALA A 314 -21.83 1.68 14.08
CA ALA A 314 -21.15 0.92 15.10
C ALA A 314 -21.85 1.03 16.46
N GLN A 315 -22.11 -0.11 17.10
CA GLN A 315 -22.78 -0.19 18.41
C GLN A 315 -21.82 -0.77 19.46
N LEU A 316 -21.60 -0.05 20.54
CA LEU A 316 -20.77 -0.54 21.64
C LEU A 316 -21.44 -1.78 22.27
N ARG A 317 -20.67 -2.86 22.41
CA ARG A 317 -21.09 -4.04 23.19
C ARG A 317 -20.89 -3.76 24.68
N ALA A 318 -21.89 -4.20 25.46
CA ALA A 318 -21.82 -4.11 26.91
C ALA A 318 -20.89 -5.17 27.52
#